data_c3f4a5a767efab892dc03178af210e6f
#
_entry.id   c3f4a5a767efab892dc03178af210e6f
#
_cell.length_a   1.000
_cell.length_b   1.000
_cell.length_c   1.000
_cell.angle_alpha   90.00
_cell.angle_beta   90.00
_cell.angle_gamma   90.00
#
_symmetry.space_group_name_H-M   'P 1'
#
loop_
_entity.id
_entity.type
_entity.pdbx_description
1 polymer ?
#
loop_
_entity_poly.entity_id
_entity_poly.type
_entity_poly.pdbx_seq_one_letter_code
_entity_poly.pdbx_strand_id
1 'polypeptide(L)'
;MNIIVIGGGAAGFFGAIACAEANPKAQVTLLEKSNKLLSKVRVSGGGRCNVTHNCFVPTVFSQHYPRGAKQLKEAFKTFGATETIAWFEQRGVKLKAEADGRMFPITDNSETIIDCLMRESKRVGVAIKTNTGVEKIEAQSINRDQPRFILTLSYGQSISADKVLVSTGGNPKSQSYDWLRALGHTIQEPVPSLFTFNVPNNALKELMGVSVPKAKVRIAGQKLEYEGPLLITHWGYSGPAVLKLSAWGARLFHDLGYTFTALINWIPEYTEDTLREQLQQYRQAHPKKVVSTNPLFNLPQRLWKALTILAEIPEDTRWAELPGKNTNKLIEALHRAPFSVKGKTTFKEEFVTCGGIDLSQVNMKTMESRLQPGLYFAGEVLDIDGITGGFNFQAAWTTGYLAGQAIAASVS
;
A
#
# COMPACT_ATOMS: atom_id res chain seq x y z
N MET A 1 19.89 3.39 29.49
CA MET A 1 19.25 4.31 28.55
C MET A 1 17.81 3.89 28.36
N ASN A 2 16.88 4.84 28.50
CA ASN A 2 15.45 4.61 28.35
C ASN A 2 15.01 4.96 26.91
N ILE A 3 14.48 3.99 26.18
CA ILE A 3 14.06 4.12 24.78
C ILE A 3 12.56 3.89 24.71
N ILE A 4 11.83 4.85 24.15
CA ILE A 4 10.41 4.74 23.93
C ILE A 4 10.12 4.56 22.42
N VAL A 5 9.39 3.51 22.08
CA VAL A 5 8.87 3.25 20.74
C VAL A 5 7.37 3.51 20.75
N ILE A 6 6.90 4.44 19.90
CA ILE A 6 5.51 4.86 19.83
C ILE A 6 4.83 4.20 18.62
N GLY A 7 3.89 3.29 18.87
CA GLY A 7 3.12 2.57 17.88
C GLY A 7 3.45 1.08 17.81
N GLY A 8 2.46 0.26 18.17
CA GLY A 8 2.54 -1.21 18.19
C GLY A 8 2.24 -1.88 16.84
N GLY A 9 2.67 -1.24 15.74
CA GLY A 9 2.59 -1.77 14.37
C GLY A 9 3.87 -2.47 13.92
N ALA A 10 3.92 -2.83 12.63
CA ALA A 10 5.04 -3.52 12.00
C ALA A 10 6.39 -2.85 12.25
N ALA A 11 6.51 -1.55 11.96
CA ALA A 11 7.75 -0.79 12.11
C ALA A 11 8.19 -0.67 13.58
N GLY A 12 7.23 -0.47 14.49
CA GLY A 12 7.53 -0.34 15.92
C GLY A 12 8.05 -1.63 16.53
N PHE A 13 7.40 -2.75 16.25
CA PHE A 13 7.91 -4.05 16.69
C PHE A 13 9.31 -4.34 16.15
N PHE A 14 9.51 -4.14 14.86
CA PHE A 14 10.79 -4.41 14.21
C PHE A 14 11.90 -3.53 14.77
N GLY A 15 11.62 -2.22 14.95
CA GLY A 15 12.57 -1.28 15.54
C GLY A 15 12.89 -1.57 17.01
N ALA A 16 11.87 -1.90 17.81
CA ALA A 16 12.06 -2.26 19.22
C ALA A 16 12.91 -3.54 19.37
N ILE A 17 12.61 -4.58 18.59
CA ILE A 17 13.39 -5.84 18.59
C ILE A 17 14.82 -5.57 18.15
N ALA A 18 15.03 -4.90 17.00
CA ALA A 18 16.35 -4.61 16.47
C ALA A 18 17.22 -3.79 17.45
N CYS A 19 16.61 -2.85 18.15
CA CYS A 19 17.29 -2.05 19.17
C CYS A 19 17.69 -2.90 20.39
N ALA A 20 16.77 -3.67 20.93
CA ALA A 20 17.03 -4.48 22.14
C ALA A 20 18.02 -5.65 21.85
N GLU A 21 17.99 -6.22 20.64
CA GLU A 21 18.99 -7.23 20.22
C GLU A 21 20.39 -6.64 20.09
N ALA A 22 20.51 -5.45 19.50
CA ALA A 22 21.82 -4.81 19.30
C ALA A 22 22.39 -4.22 20.59
N ASN A 23 21.54 -3.85 21.55
CA ASN A 23 21.96 -3.36 22.86
C ASN A 23 21.10 -3.93 24.01
N PRO A 24 21.49 -5.08 24.56
CA PRO A 24 20.75 -5.72 25.66
C PRO A 24 20.68 -4.90 26.98
N LYS A 25 21.48 -3.84 27.10
CA LYS A 25 21.45 -2.94 28.27
C LYS A 25 20.41 -1.82 28.13
N ALA A 26 19.84 -1.63 26.93
CA ALA A 26 18.83 -0.62 26.68
C ALA A 26 17.47 -1.06 27.27
N GLN A 27 16.79 -0.16 27.94
CA GLN A 27 15.41 -0.37 28.39
C GLN A 27 14.46 0.09 27.29
N VAL A 28 13.94 -0.84 26.50
CA VAL A 28 13.07 -0.55 25.36
C VAL A 28 11.61 -0.77 25.79
N THR A 29 10.80 0.30 25.71
CA THR A 29 9.36 0.25 25.97
C THR A 29 8.59 0.63 24.72
N LEU A 30 7.70 -0.26 24.26
CA LEU A 30 6.78 -0.03 23.14
C LEU A 30 5.41 0.39 23.69
N LEU A 31 4.92 1.55 23.24
CA LEU A 31 3.63 2.11 23.60
C LEU A 31 2.64 1.98 22.43
N GLU A 32 1.46 1.46 22.70
CA GLU A 32 0.36 1.39 21.72
C GLU A 32 -0.89 2.02 22.32
N LYS A 33 -1.51 2.94 21.58
CA LYS A 33 -2.69 3.69 22.03
C LYS A 33 -3.95 2.84 22.24
N SER A 34 -4.04 1.73 21.53
CA SER A 34 -5.18 0.80 21.59
C SER A 34 -4.80 -0.50 22.33
N ASN A 35 -5.76 -1.40 22.46
CA ASN A 35 -5.50 -2.76 22.94
C ASN A 35 -5.07 -3.72 21.83
N LYS A 36 -4.97 -3.24 20.56
CA LYS A 36 -4.74 -4.07 19.37
C LYS A 36 -3.33 -3.85 18.82
N LEU A 37 -2.48 -4.83 19.03
CA LEU A 37 -1.14 -4.86 18.43
C LEU A 37 -1.18 -5.44 17.03
N LEU A 38 -0.30 -4.96 16.13
CA LEU A 38 -0.06 -5.51 14.79
C LEU A 38 -1.33 -5.61 13.91
N SER A 39 -2.31 -4.71 14.11
CA SER A 39 -3.63 -4.79 13.46
C SER A 39 -3.56 -4.85 11.94
N LYS A 40 -2.73 -4.00 11.30
CA LYS A 40 -2.55 -4.04 9.84
C LYS A 40 -1.85 -5.32 9.37
N VAL A 41 -0.96 -5.90 10.17
CA VAL A 41 -0.33 -7.21 9.86
C VAL A 41 -1.41 -8.29 9.83
N ARG A 42 -2.31 -8.29 10.81
CA ARG A 42 -3.39 -9.28 10.96
C ARG A 42 -4.31 -9.34 9.75
N VAL A 43 -4.76 -8.20 9.25
CA VAL A 43 -5.78 -8.14 8.17
C VAL A 43 -5.17 -8.19 6.77
N SER A 44 -3.91 -7.85 6.63
CA SER A 44 -3.25 -7.70 5.33
C SER A 44 -3.23 -9.00 4.52
N GLY A 45 -3.29 -8.85 3.18
CA GLY A 45 -3.28 -9.99 2.27
C GLY A 45 -4.43 -10.97 2.50
N GLY A 46 -5.58 -10.47 2.98
CA GLY A 46 -6.75 -11.30 3.30
C GLY A 46 -6.54 -12.19 4.54
N GLY A 47 -5.84 -11.69 5.56
CA GLY A 47 -5.54 -12.41 6.80
C GLY A 47 -4.31 -13.34 6.71
N ARG A 48 -3.53 -13.26 5.62
CA ARG A 48 -2.34 -14.08 5.42
C ARG A 48 -1.02 -13.36 5.73
N CYS A 49 -1.01 -12.05 5.76
CA CYS A 49 0.13 -11.14 5.81
C CYS A 49 1.07 -11.26 4.59
N ASN A 50 0.96 -10.32 3.67
CA ASN A 50 1.92 -10.19 2.57
C ASN A 50 3.20 -9.53 3.09
N VAL A 51 4.17 -10.35 3.52
CA VAL A 51 5.36 -9.92 4.28
C VAL A 51 6.29 -9.05 3.47
N THR A 52 6.55 -9.44 2.22
CA THR A 52 7.43 -8.73 1.28
C THR A 52 7.14 -9.18 -0.15
N HIS A 53 8.01 -8.83 -1.08
CA HIS A 53 7.91 -9.22 -2.49
C HIS A 53 9.17 -9.96 -2.94
N ASN A 54 9.02 -10.97 -3.79
CA ASN A 54 10.12 -11.77 -4.37
C ASN A 54 10.90 -10.96 -5.42
N CYS A 55 11.49 -9.85 -4.98
CA CYS A 55 12.32 -8.97 -5.79
C CYS A 55 13.54 -8.54 -4.95
N PHE A 56 14.73 -8.97 -5.35
CA PHE A 56 15.94 -8.86 -4.53
C PHE A 56 16.89 -7.74 -4.95
N VAL A 57 16.57 -7.04 -6.04
CA VAL A 57 17.38 -5.94 -6.54
C VAL A 57 16.85 -4.60 -6.00
N PRO A 58 17.57 -3.90 -5.10
CA PRO A 58 17.09 -2.68 -4.45
C PRO A 58 16.61 -1.59 -5.41
N THR A 59 17.28 -1.45 -6.56
CA THR A 59 16.89 -0.48 -7.59
C THR A 59 15.55 -0.81 -8.25
N VAL A 60 15.27 -2.09 -8.48
CA VAL A 60 13.99 -2.56 -9.05
C VAL A 60 12.91 -2.51 -7.97
N PHE A 61 13.23 -2.98 -6.77
CA PHE A 61 12.29 -2.99 -5.65
C PHE A 61 11.77 -1.58 -5.32
N SER A 62 12.68 -0.59 -5.29
CA SER A 62 12.32 0.80 -4.96
C SER A 62 11.41 1.46 -6.01
N GLN A 63 11.38 0.98 -7.26
CA GLN A 63 10.47 1.50 -8.30
C GLN A 63 8.99 1.24 -8.01
N HIS A 64 8.67 0.42 -7.02
CA HIS A 64 7.30 0.16 -6.60
C HIS A 64 6.76 1.16 -5.55
N TYR A 65 7.54 2.20 -5.26
CA TYR A 65 7.15 3.25 -4.31
C TYR A 65 6.91 4.58 -5.04
N PRO A 66 5.65 5.00 -5.18
CA PRO A 66 5.32 6.33 -5.70
C PRO A 66 5.97 7.47 -4.90
N ARG A 67 6.15 7.31 -3.58
CA ARG A 67 6.86 8.24 -2.68
C ARG A 67 7.94 7.51 -1.90
N GLY A 68 9.09 8.17 -1.73
CA GLY A 68 10.23 7.61 -1.01
C GLY A 68 11.13 6.65 -1.80
N ALA A 69 10.88 6.39 -3.08
CA ALA A 69 11.65 5.46 -3.92
C ALA A 69 13.17 5.69 -3.88
N LYS A 70 13.59 6.95 -4.06
CA LYS A 70 15.00 7.34 -4.08
C LYS A 70 15.68 7.07 -2.74
N GLN A 71 14.99 7.39 -1.66
CA GLN A 71 15.50 7.25 -0.30
C GLN A 71 15.54 5.77 0.12
N LEU A 72 14.49 5.03 -0.16
CA LEU A 72 14.40 3.60 0.18
C LEU A 72 15.38 2.73 -0.61
N LYS A 73 15.76 3.13 -1.82
CA LYS A 73 16.75 2.40 -2.63
C LYS A 73 18.06 2.13 -1.85
N GLU A 74 18.55 3.13 -1.13
CA GLU A 74 19.78 2.97 -0.31
C GLU A 74 19.49 2.16 0.97
N ALA A 75 18.33 2.39 1.61
CA ALA A 75 17.92 1.64 2.79
C ALA A 75 17.79 0.12 2.52
N PHE A 76 17.25 -0.25 1.36
CA PHE A 76 17.12 -1.67 0.95
C PHE A 76 18.45 -2.39 0.67
N LYS A 77 19.55 -1.67 0.46
CA LYS A 77 20.88 -2.29 0.39
C LYS A 77 21.34 -2.82 1.73
N THR A 78 20.86 -2.24 2.83
CA THR A 78 21.20 -2.65 4.20
C THR A 78 20.21 -3.66 4.74
N PHE A 79 18.91 -3.46 4.50
CA PHE A 79 17.85 -4.37 4.94
C PHE A 79 16.73 -4.40 3.90
N GLY A 80 16.80 -5.28 2.93
CA GLY A 80 15.85 -5.47 1.86
C GLY A 80 15.01 -6.74 2.03
N ALA A 81 14.45 -7.23 0.91
CA ALA A 81 13.63 -8.44 0.91
C ALA A 81 14.41 -9.67 1.32
N THR A 82 15.69 -9.80 0.89
CA THR A 82 16.57 -10.92 1.27
C THR A 82 16.77 -10.98 2.78
N GLU A 83 17.11 -9.85 3.41
CA GLU A 83 17.34 -9.76 4.84
C GLU A 83 16.04 -9.97 5.62
N THR A 84 14.91 -9.49 5.11
CA THR A 84 13.58 -9.73 5.72
C THR A 84 13.24 -11.22 5.73
N ILE A 85 13.42 -11.91 4.60
CA ILE A 85 13.18 -13.35 4.50
C ILE A 85 14.08 -14.10 5.50
N ALA A 86 15.38 -13.83 5.47
CA ALA A 86 16.35 -14.46 6.36
C ALA A 86 16.01 -14.19 7.84
N TRP A 87 15.56 -12.97 8.17
CA TRP A 87 15.18 -12.60 9.54
C TRP A 87 14.02 -13.46 10.06
N PHE A 88 12.98 -13.67 9.25
CA PHE A 88 11.84 -14.51 9.60
C PHE A 88 12.20 -16.00 9.62
N GLU A 89 12.96 -16.48 8.64
CA GLU A 89 13.37 -17.89 8.56
C GLU A 89 14.26 -18.32 9.72
N GLN A 90 15.22 -17.50 10.14
CA GLN A 90 16.06 -17.73 11.33
C GLN A 90 15.24 -17.82 12.62
N ARG A 91 14.02 -17.30 12.62
CA ARG A 91 13.06 -17.33 13.74
C ARG A 91 11.95 -18.37 13.54
N GLY A 92 12.16 -19.31 12.61
CA GLY A 92 11.28 -20.46 12.38
C GLY A 92 10.06 -20.17 11.52
N VAL A 93 9.98 -18.99 10.86
CA VAL A 93 8.88 -18.63 9.97
C VAL A 93 9.33 -18.78 8.51
N LYS A 94 8.89 -19.85 7.87
CA LYS A 94 9.16 -20.09 6.43
C LYS A 94 8.17 -19.28 5.59
N LEU A 95 8.70 -18.66 4.53
CA LEU A 95 7.91 -17.88 3.55
C LEU A 95 7.85 -18.60 2.21
N LYS A 96 6.77 -18.36 1.45
CA LYS A 96 6.59 -18.80 0.07
C LYS A 96 6.28 -17.61 -0.83
N ALA A 97 6.75 -17.65 -2.08
CA ALA A 97 6.39 -16.69 -3.11
C ALA A 97 5.18 -17.22 -3.91
N GLU A 98 4.22 -16.36 -4.19
CA GLU A 98 3.17 -16.62 -5.18
C GLU A 98 3.65 -16.25 -6.59
N ALA A 99 2.91 -16.66 -7.62
CA ALA A 99 3.28 -16.45 -9.02
C ALA A 99 3.44 -14.95 -9.40
N ASP A 100 2.79 -14.06 -8.69
CA ASP A 100 2.87 -12.60 -8.88
C ASP A 100 3.96 -11.93 -8.01
N GLY A 101 4.78 -12.73 -7.33
CA GLY A 101 5.89 -12.27 -6.50
C GLY A 101 5.54 -11.89 -5.06
N ARG A 102 4.27 -11.90 -4.67
CA ARG A 102 3.89 -11.67 -3.26
C ARG A 102 4.39 -12.79 -2.38
N MET A 103 4.90 -12.45 -1.19
CA MET A 103 5.44 -13.43 -0.26
C MET A 103 4.60 -13.53 1.02
N PHE A 104 4.21 -14.76 1.34
CA PHE A 104 3.37 -15.09 2.49
C PHE A 104 4.02 -16.15 3.36
N PRO A 105 3.67 -16.26 4.66
CA PRO A 105 4.05 -17.42 5.46
C PRO A 105 3.44 -18.69 4.82
N ILE A 106 4.17 -19.80 4.88
CA ILE A 106 3.70 -21.08 4.30
C ILE A 106 2.40 -21.57 4.93
N THR A 107 2.06 -21.07 6.12
CA THR A 107 0.82 -21.36 6.85
C THR A 107 -0.41 -20.64 6.29
N ASP A 108 -0.23 -19.67 5.39
CA ASP A 108 -1.29 -18.78 4.91
C ASP A 108 -2.08 -18.08 6.04
N ASN A 109 -1.44 -17.83 7.18
CA ASN A 109 -2.05 -17.21 8.34
C ASN A 109 -1.15 -16.09 8.89
N SER A 110 -1.69 -14.88 9.01
CA SER A 110 -0.98 -13.71 9.55
C SER A 110 -0.55 -13.88 11.02
N GLU A 111 -1.24 -14.72 11.79
CA GLU A 111 -0.86 -15.01 13.17
C GLU A 111 0.55 -15.57 13.26
N THR A 112 1.03 -16.31 12.26
CA THR A 112 2.41 -16.82 12.21
C THR A 112 3.44 -15.68 12.30
N ILE A 113 3.18 -14.56 11.62
CA ILE A 113 4.04 -13.37 11.67
C ILE A 113 3.88 -12.63 13.00
N ILE A 114 2.64 -12.49 13.47
CA ILE A 114 2.31 -11.83 14.74
C ILE A 114 2.96 -12.57 15.92
N ASP A 115 2.79 -13.87 16.01
CA ASP A 115 3.36 -14.70 17.06
C ASP A 115 4.89 -14.66 17.06
N CYS A 116 5.50 -14.64 15.87
CA CYS A 116 6.94 -14.46 15.73
C CYS A 116 7.39 -13.13 16.34
N LEU A 117 6.77 -12.01 15.95
CA LEU A 117 7.13 -10.69 16.47
C LEU A 117 6.89 -10.56 17.98
N MET A 118 5.78 -11.10 18.48
CA MET A 118 5.47 -11.11 19.91
C MET A 118 6.47 -11.96 20.71
N ARG A 119 6.81 -13.14 20.23
CA ARG A 119 7.80 -14.03 20.87
C ARG A 119 9.18 -13.38 20.90
N GLU A 120 9.61 -12.78 19.78
CA GLU A 120 10.91 -12.14 19.70
C GLU A 120 11.00 -10.88 20.56
N SER A 121 9.96 -10.05 20.62
CA SER A 121 9.92 -8.89 21.52
C SER A 121 10.06 -9.30 22.99
N LYS A 122 9.39 -10.39 23.40
CA LYS A 122 9.51 -10.96 24.75
C LYS A 122 10.92 -11.53 25.00
N ARG A 123 11.48 -12.24 24.02
CA ARG A 123 12.84 -12.84 24.12
C ARG A 123 13.90 -11.80 24.40
N VAL A 124 13.81 -10.63 23.74
CA VAL A 124 14.80 -9.55 23.92
C VAL A 124 14.43 -8.54 25.01
N GLY A 125 13.38 -8.79 25.78
CA GLY A 125 13.00 -7.98 26.95
C GLY A 125 12.32 -6.64 26.63
N VAL A 126 11.68 -6.48 25.46
CA VAL A 126 10.89 -5.30 25.14
C VAL A 126 9.65 -5.25 26.04
N ALA A 127 9.49 -4.16 26.80
CA ALA A 127 8.27 -3.91 27.59
C ALA A 127 7.18 -3.35 26.66
N ILE A 128 6.01 -4.00 26.62
CA ILE A 128 4.88 -3.57 25.80
C ILE A 128 3.77 -3.01 26.69
N LYS A 129 3.32 -1.77 26.40
CA LYS A 129 2.20 -1.12 27.09
C LYS A 129 1.11 -0.75 26.08
N THR A 130 0.00 -1.45 26.15
CA THR A 130 -1.22 -1.14 25.38
C THR A 130 -2.07 -0.11 26.09
N ASN A 131 -3.10 0.44 25.41
CA ASN A 131 -3.96 1.51 25.90
C ASN A 131 -3.16 2.73 26.40
N THR A 132 -1.98 2.97 25.82
CA THR A 132 -1.04 4.01 26.22
C THR A 132 -0.69 4.85 25.01
N GLY A 133 -1.52 5.86 24.74
CA GLY A 133 -1.30 6.82 23.65
C GLY A 133 -0.33 7.93 24.09
N VAL A 134 0.41 8.49 23.14
CA VAL A 134 1.23 9.68 23.33
C VAL A 134 0.56 10.84 22.62
N GLU A 135 0.34 11.94 23.32
CA GLU A 135 -0.31 13.15 22.81
C GLU A 135 0.68 14.26 22.48
N LYS A 136 1.80 14.30 23.22
CA LYS A 136 2.81 15.35 23.06
C LYS A 136 4.20 14.79 23.33
N ILE A 137 5.19 15.32 22.62
CA ILE A 137 6.60 15.13 22.92
C ILE A 137 7.25 16.52 23.04
N GLU A 138 8.00 16.71 24.09
CA GLU A 138 8.80 17.91 24.34
C GLU A 138 10.27 17.54 24.36
N ALA A 139 11.04 18.15 23.48
CA ALA A 139 12.49 18.03 23.48
C ALA A 139 13.07 18.95 24.58
N GLN A 140 13.93 18.39 25.42
CA GLN A 140 14.62 19.15 26.46
C GLN A 140 15.97 19.68 25.94
N SER A 141 16.42 20.78 26.51
CA SER A 141 17.77 21.28 26.25
C SER A 141 18.82 20.22 26.63
N ILE A 142 19.88 20.10 25.80
CA ILE A 142 20.89 19.06 25.99
C ILE A 142 21.67 19.34 27.28
N ASN A 143 21.26 18.69 28.37
CA ASN A 143 22.06 18.57 29.58
C ASN A 143 22.36 17.07 29.76
N ARG A 144 23.63 16.70 30.03
CA ARG A 144 24.06 15.27 30.09
C ARG A 144 23.31 14.45 31.16
N ASP A 145 22.77 15.11 32.17
CA ASP A 145 22.13 14.45 33.32
C ASP A 145 20.60 14.44 33.25
N GLN A 146 19.99 14.94 32.18
CA GLN A 146 18.53 14.98 32.00
C GLN A 146 18.07 14.17 30.81
N PRO A 147 16.88 13.52 30.90
CA PRO A 147 16.30 12.82 29.75
C PRO A 147 16.04 13.82 28.62
N ARG A 148 16.30 13.39 27.37
CA ARG A 148 16.20 14.26 26.20
C ARG A 148 14.75 14.61 25.83
N PHE A 149 13.80 13.74 26.16
CA PHE A 149 12.39 13.90 25.80
C PHE A 149 11.48 13.67 27.00
N ILE A 150 10.43 14.48 27.08
CA ILE A 150 9.28 14.26 27.96
C ILE A 150 8.07 13.96 27.08
N LEU A 151 7.42 12.82 27.30
CA LEU A 151 6.24 12.38 26.57
C LEU A 151 5.02 12.48 27.47
N THR A 152 4.00 13.23 27.05
CA THR A 152 2.70 13.29 27.71
C THR A 152 1.79 12.22 27.15
N LEU A 153 1.27 11.36 28.02
CA LEU A 153 0.38 10.25 27.66
C LEU A 153 -1.09 10.71 27.69
N SER A 154 -1.97 9.97 26.99
CA SER A 154 -3.39 10.30 26.82
C SER A 154 -4.21 10.39 28.11
N TYR A 155 -3.67 9.94 29.24
CA TYR A 155 -4.28 10.08 30.57
C TYR A 155 -3.54 11.08 31.50
N GLY A 156 -2.76 11.98 30.88
CA GLY A 156 -2.13 13.11 31.56
C GLY A 156 -0.82 12.80 32.31
N GLN A 157 -0.40 11.54 32.40
CA GLN A 157 0.90 11.20 32.96
C GLN A 157 2.02 11.54 31.96
N SER A 158 3.19 11.89 32.52
CA SER A 158 4.38 12.11 31.71
C SER A 158 5.43 11.05 32.01
N ILE A 159 6.15 10.64 30.95
CA ILE A 159 7.29 9.75 31.01
C ILE A 159 8.49 10.39 30.32
N SER A 160 9.68 10.01 30.75
CA SER A 160 10.93 10.51 30.17
C SER A 160 11.57 9.47 29.26
N ALA A 161 12.29 9.93 28.23
CA ALA A 161 13.06 9.09 27.33
C ALA A 161 14.36 9.74 26.92
N ASP A 162 15.40 8.93 26.76
CA ASP A 162 16.67 9.35 26.17
C ASP A 162 16.58 9.37 24.65
N LYS A 163 15.85 8.43 24.07
CA LYS A 163 15.59 8.29 22.64
C LYS A 163 14.14 7.91 22.39
N VAL A 164 13.61 8.38 21.27
CA VAL A 164 12.22 8.10 20.87
C VAL A 164 12.20 7.61 19.43
N LEU A 165 11.53 6.48 19.17
CA LEU A 165 11.17 6.01 17.84
C LEU A 165 9.67 6.21 17.61
N VAL A 166 9.32 7.05 16.64
CA VAL A 166 7.94 7.27 16.21
C VAL A 166 7.60 6.33 15.05
N SER A 167 6.65 5.43 15.26
CA SER A 167 6.21 4.41 14.31
C SER A 167 4.68 4.23 14.31
N THR A 168 3.97 5.36 14.44
CA THR A 168 2.50 5.41 14.59
C THR A 168 1.73 5.00 13.35
N GLY A 169 2.42 4.76 12.23
CA GLY A 169 1.80 4.53 10.93
C GLY A 169 1.21 5.79 10.31
N GLY A 170 0.58 5.64 9.15
CA GLY A 170 -0.13 6.72 8.48
C GLY A 170 -1.47 7.04 9.13
N ASN A 171 -1.90 8.29 9.03
CA ASN A 171 -3.18 8.75 9.52
C ASN A 171 -3.86 9.65 8.47
N PRO A 172 -5.15 9.43 8.16
CA PRO A 172 -5.86 10.25 7.17
C PRO A 172 -6.16 11.67 7.66
N LYS A 173 -6.04 11.94 8.95
CA LYS A 173 -6.31 13.24 9.56
C LYS A 173 -5.01 14.02 9.75
N SER A 174 -4.88 15.17 9.09
CA SER A 174 -3.71 16.04 9.17
C SER A 174 -3.38 16.46 10.62
N GLN A 175 -4.40 16.73 11.43
CA GLN A 175 -4.25 17.11 12.85
C GLN A 175 -3.55 16.04 13.70
N SER A 176 -3.60 14.78 13.28
CA SER A 176 -2.90 13.69 13.99
C SER A 176 -1.38 13.83 13.96
N TYR A 177 -0.85 14.75 13.16
CA TYR A 177 0.58 15.06 13.05
C TYR A 177 0.97 16.37 13.75
N ASP A 178 0.05 17.09 14.40
CA ASP A 178 0.31 18.42 14.96
C ASP A 178 1.41 18.40 16.04
N TRP A 179 1.47 17.34 16.84
CA TRP A 179 2.56 17.16 17.81
C TRP A 179 3.95 16.96 17.16
N LEU A 180 4.01 16.48 15.90
CA LEU A 180 5.26 16.42 15.11
C LEU A 180 5.59 17.77 14.48
N ARG A 181 4.56 18.53 14.05
CA ARG A 181 4.74 19.92 13.60
C ARG A 181 5.27 20.80 14.73
N ALA A 182 4.80 20.61 15.95
CA ALA A 182 5.29 21.31 17.14
C ALA A 182 6.79 21.05 17.43
N LEU A 183 7.33 19.92 16.97
CA LEU A 183 8.76 19.59 17.02
C LEU A 183 9.55 20.17 15.82
N GLY A 184 8.92 20.95 14.94
CA GLY A 184 9.51 21.59 13.78
C GLY A 184 9.45 20.79 12.48
N HIS A 185 8.81 19.62 12.47
CA HIS A 185 8.75 18.77 11.27
C HIS A 185 7.69 19.26 10.29
N THR A 186 8.07 19.31 9.03
CA THR A 186 7.15 19.51 7.90
C THR A 186 6.41 18.21 7.63
N ILE A 187 5.09 18.30 7.53
CA ILE A 187 4.23 17.17 7.19
C ILE A 187 3.68 17.39 5.79
N GLN A 188 4.00 16.48 4.90
CA GLN A 188 3.33 16.37 3.60
C GLN A 188 1.88 15.94 3.84
N GLU A 189 0.93 16.70 3.29
CA GLU A 189 -0.50 16.49 3.58
C GLU A 189 -0.92 15.04 3.36
N PRO A 190 -1.54 14.38 4.35
CA PRO A 190 -1.96 13.00 4.22
C PRO A 190 -3.20 12.88 3.33
N VAL A 191 -3.09 12.07 2.29
CA VAL A 191 -4.19 11.72 1.40
C VAL A 191 -4.27 10.20 1.23
N PRO A 192 -5.44 9.63 0.93
CA PRO A 192 -5.58 8.20 0.68
C PRO A 192 -4.72 7.71 -0.49
N SER A 193 -4.12 6.55 -0.31
CA SER A 193 -3.45 5.73 -1.32
C SER A 193 -4.12 4.34 -1.36
N LEU A 194 -3.94 3.58 -2.46
CA LEU A 194 -4.49 2.22 -2.61
C LEU A 194 -6.02 2.14 -2.41
N PHE A 195 -6.77 2.97 -3.12
CA PHE A 195 -8.23 3.01 -3.03
C PHE A 195 -8.90 2.52 -4.32
N THR A 196 -10.18 2.16 -4.21
CA THR A 196 -11.03 1.71 -5.32
C THR A 196 -11.77 2.90 -5.94
N PHE A 197 -12.16 2.78 -7.21
CA PHE A 197 -12.92 3.81 -7.91
C PHE A 197 -14.42 3.59 -7.74
N ASN A 198 -15.13 4.61 -7.26
CA ASN A 198 -16.59 4.58 -7.15
C ASN A 198 -17.22 5.12 -8.45
N VAL A 199 -18.10 4.34 -9.03
CA VAL A 199 -18.84 4.67 -10.25
C VAL A 199 -20.34 4.54 -9.95
N PRO A 200 -21.02 5.60 -9.46
CA PRO A 200 -22.40 5.49 -9.00
C PRO A 200 -23.37 4.97 -10.07
N ASN A 201 -23.17 5.37 -11.33
CA ASN A 201 -23.98 4.94 -12.46
C ASN A 201 -23.23 3.92 -13.32
N ASN A 202 -22.67 2.88 -12.69
CA ASN A 202 -21.94 1.86 -13.41
C ASN A 202 -22.90 0.95 -14.19
N ALA A 203 -22.85 1.02 -15.52
CA ALA A 203 -23.64 0.16 -16.41
C ALA A 203 -23.26 -1.33 -16.23
N LEU A 204 -22.11 -1.63 -15.63
CA LEU A 204 -21.60 -2.99 -15.38
C LEU A 204 -21.79 -3.46 -13.93
N LYS A 205 -22.57 -2.74 -13.09
CA LYS A 205 -22.72 -3.06 -11.66
C LYS A 205 -23.26 -4.47 -11.38
N GLU A 206 -24.12 -4.97 -12.26
CA GLU A 206 -24.70 -6.32 -12.16
C GLU A 206 -23.67 -7.43 -12.39
N LEU A 207 -22.47 -7.06 -12.85
CA LEU A 207 -21.34 -7.97 -13.04
C LEU A 207 -20.43 -8.05 -11.80
N MET A 208 -20.91 -7.64 -10.63
CA MET A 208 -20.15 -7.72 -9.38
C MET A 208 -19.49 -9.10 -9.24
N GLY A 209 -18.19 -9.12 -8.90
CA GLY A 209 -17.37 -10.32 -8.77
C GLY A 209 -16.72 -10.80 -10.07
N VAL A 210 -17.08 -10.24 -11.23
CA VAL A 210 -16.39 -10.56 -12.49
C VAL A 210 -15.00 -9.91 -12.46
N SER A 211 -13.98 -10.71 -12.73
CA SER A 211 -12.58 -10.29 -12.85
C SER A 211 -12.04 -10.56 -14.25
N VAL A 212 -11.25 -9.62 -14.75
CA VAL A 212 -10.47 -9.76 -15.97
C VAL A 212 -8.99 -9.82 -15.57
N PRO A 213 -8.24 -10.84 -15.96
CA PRO A 213 -6.85 -11.03 -15.52
C PRO A 213 -5.91 -9.94 -16.04
N LYS A 214 -6.25 -9.29 -17.15
CA LYS A 214 -5.46 -8.23 -17.76
C LYS A 214 -6.37 -7.17 -18.38
N ALA A 215 -6.37 -5.99 -17.79
CA ALA A 215 -7.03 -4.81 -18.33
C ALA A 215 -6.14 -3.59 -18.10
N LYS A 216 -6.27 -2.56 -18.94
CA LYS A 216 -5.57 -1.28 -18.76
C LYS A 216 -6.57 -0.20 -18.36
N VAL A 217 -6.26 0.50 -17.29
CA VAL A 217 -7.05 1.65 -16.81
C VAL A 217 -6.22 2.91 -17.03
N ARG A 218 -6.77 3.87 -17.76
CA ARG A 218 -6.16 5.17 -18.02
C ARG A 218 -7.07 6.29 -17.51
N ILE A 219 -6.50 7.39 -17.06
CA ILE A 219 -7.25 8.57 -16.64
C ILE A 219 -7.34 9.54 -17.81
N ALA A 220 -8.56 9.93 -18.20
CA ALA A 220 -8.78 10.85 -19.31
C ALA A 220 -8.09 12.20 -19.05
N GLY A 221 -7.39 12.71 -20.07
CA GLY A 221 -6.63 13.96 -19.96
C GLY A 221 -5.34 13.90 -19.15
N GLN A 222 -4.95 12.72 -18.63
CA GLN A 222 -3.74 12.54 -17.83
C GLN A 222 -2.81 11.47 -18.44
N LYS A 223 -1.49 11.60 -18.19
CA LYS A 223 -0.49 10.58 -18.53
C LYS A 223 -0.39 9.51 -17.43
N LEU A 224 -1.51 9.10 -16.87
CA LEU A 224 -1.57 8.15 -15.78
C LEU A 224 -2.38 6.94 -16.23
N GLU A 225 -1.72 5.79 -16.31
CA GLU A 225 -2.33 4.51 -16.67
C GLU A 225 -1.65 3.35 -15.92
N TYR A 226 -2.39 2.28 -15.74
CA TYR A 226 -1.85 1.03 -15.18
C TYR A 226 -2.54 -0.18 -15.79
N GLU A 227 -1.77 -1.25 -16.00
CA GLU A 227 -2.24 -2.51 -16.54
C GLU A 227 -2.15 -3.62 -15.49
N GLY A 228 -3.16 -4.46 -15.42
CA GLY A 228 -3.23 -5.59 -14.49
C GLY A 228 -4.62 -6.15 -14.31
N PRO A 229 -4.80 -7.07 -13.36
CA PRO A 229 -6.12 -7.60 -13.03
C PRO A 229 -7.09 -6.49 -12.59
N LEU A 230 -8.31 -6.53 -13.15
CA LEU A 230 -9.40 -5.60 -12.85
C LEU A 230 -10.60 -6.36 -12.32
N LEU A 231 -11.17 -5.88 -11.21
CA LEU A 231 -12.34 -6.46 -10.56
C LEU A 231 -13.52 -5.48 -10.62
N ILE A 232 -14.67 -5.95 -11.08
CA ILE A 232 -15.93 -5.21 -11.01
C ILE A 232 -16.55 -5.44 -9.63
N THR A 233 -16.90 -4.35 -8.95
CA THR A 233 -17.54 -4.36 -7.63
C THR A 233 -18.92 -3.70 -7.70
N HIS A 234 -19.71 -3.80 -6.65
CA HIS A 234 -21.03 -3.15 -6.59
C HIS A 234 -20.95 -1.60 -6.54
N TRP A 235 -19.81 -1.03 -6.13
CA TRP A 235 -19.60 0.43 -6.14
C TRP A 235 -18.82 0.94 -7.36
N GLY A 236 -18.17 0.07 -8.14
CA GLY A 236 -17.35 0.46 -9.29
C GLY A 236 -16.24 -0.53 -9.59
N TYR A 237 -14.98 -0.08 -9.54
CA TYR A 237 -13.83 -0.88 -9.96
C TYR A 237 -12.76 -0.98 -8.88
N SER A 238 -12.17 -2.16 -8.77
CA SER A 238 -11.06 -2.51 -7.88
C SER A 238 -10.07 -3.44 -8.59
N GLY A 239 -9.23 -4.10 -7.82
CA GLY A 239 -8.18 -5.00 -8.31
C GLY A 239 -6.85 -4.28 -8.52
N PRO A 240 -5.77 -5.02 -8.79
CA PRO A 240 -4.42 -4.49 -8.90
C PRO A 240 -4.28 -3.33 -9.88
N ALA A 241 -4.98 -3.33 -11.03
CA ALA A 241 -4.94 -2.24 -12.00
C ALA A 241 -5.39 -0.91 -11.39
N VAL A 242 -6.49 -0.92 -10.62
CA VAL A 242 -7.05 0.28 -9.98
C VAL A 242 -6.26 0.68 -8.74
N LEU A 243 -5.95 -0.28 -7.86
CA LEU A 243 -5.24 -0.01 -6.61
C LEU A 243 -3.83 0.56 -6.85
N LYS A 244 -3.08 0.00 -7.80
CA LYS A 244 -1.76 0.52 -8.14
C LYS A 244 -1.85 1.89 -8.81
N LEU A 245 -2.82 2.07 -9.71
CA LEU A 245 -3.08 3.37 -10.34
C LEU A 245 -3.43 4.44 -9.31
N SER A 246 -4.27 4.11 -8.33
CA SER A 246 -4.65 5.03 -7.25
C SER A 246 -3.47 5.41 -6.35
N ALA A 247 -2.51 4.51 -6.14
CA ALA A 247 -1.29 4.82 -5.41
C ALA A 247 -0.42 5.84 -6.17
N TRP A 248 -0.17 5.61 -7.46
CA TRP A 248 0.60 6.53 -8.29
C TRP A 248 -0.07 7.91 -8.41
N GLY A 249 -1.38 7.93 -8.57
CA GLY A 249 -2.18 9.14 -8.74
C GLY A 249 -2.74 9.73 -7.45
N ALA A 250 -2.33 9.30 -6.25
CA ALA A 250 -2.98 9.66 -4.99
C ALA A 250 -3.21 11.17 -4.81
N ARG A 251 -2.19 12.00 -5.04
CA ARG A 251 -2.32 13.47 -4.96
C ARG A 251 -3.17 14.03 -6.08
N LEU A 252 -2.95 13.59 -7.33
CA LEU A 252 -3.77 14.02 -8.48
C LEU A 252 -5.26 13.76 -8.23
N PHE A 253 -5.62 12.57 -7.75
CA PHE A 253 -7.02 12.24 -7.47
C PHE A 253 -7.61 13.05 -6.31
N HIS A 254 -6.78 13.37 -5.31
CA HIS A 254 -7.17 14.28 -4.24
C HIS A 254 -7.49 15.69 -4.80
N ASP A 255 -6.60 16.24 -5.63
CA ASP A 255 -6.76 17.57 -6.22
C ASP A 255 -7.96 17.65 -7.17
N LEU A 256 -8.30 16.54 -7.84
CA LEU A 256 -9.52 16.39 -8.65
C LEU A 256 -10.79 16.15 -7.82
N GLY A 257 -10.72 16.18 -6.48
CA GLY A 257 -11.85 15.88 -5.60
C GLY A 257 -12.43 14.49 -5.83
N TYR A 258 -11.58 13.53 -6.29
CA TYR A 258 -11.96 12.17 -6.67
C TYR A 258 -13.08 12.11 -7.73
N THR A 259 -13.13 13.10 -8.63
CA THR A 259 -14.09 13.16 -9.73
C THR A 259 -13.34 13.26 -11.05
N PHE A 260 -13.41 12.21 -11.87
CA PHE A 260 -12.69 12.09 -13.14
C PHE A 260 -13.29 11.00 -14.03
N THR A 261 -12.84 10.91 -15.29
CA THR A 261 -13.20 9.81 -16.18
C THR A 261 -12.08 8.80 -16.26
N ALA A 262 -12.37 7.54 -15.92
CA ALA A 262 -11.51 6.38 -16.16
C ALA A 262 -11.87 5.78 -17.53
N LEU A 263 -10.86 5.50 -18.35
CA LEU A 263 -10.98 4.80 -19.63
C LEU A 263 -10.46 3.38 -19.42
N ILE A 264 -11.31 2.38 -19.63
CA ILE A 264 -10.94 0.97 -19.45
C ILE A 264 -10.74 0.31 -20.82
N ASN A 265 -9.56 -0.24 -21.01
CA ASN A 265 -9.25 -1.17 -22.10
C ASN A 265 -9.27 -2.59 -21.52
N TRP A 266 -10.26 -3.39 -21.93
CA TRP A 266 -10.44 -4.77 -21.46
C TRP A 266 -9.52 -5.79 -22.15
N ILE A 267 -8.86 -5.37 -23.23
CA ILE A 267 -8.06 -6.23 -24.12
C ILE A 267 -6.77 -5.49 -24.54
N PRO A 268 -5.88 -5.11 -23.60
CA PRO A 268 -4.74 -4.24 -23.84
C PRO A 268 -3.70 -4.79 -24.82
N GLU A 269 -3.80 -6.07 -25.19
CA GLU A 269 -2.97 -6.71 -26.21
C GLU A 269 -3.25 -6.21 -27.63
N TYR A 270 -4.43 -5.61 -27.87
CA TYR A 270 -4.87 -5.15 -29.18
C TYR A 270 -4.84 -3.63 -29.25
N THR A 271 -4.33 -3.08 -30.35
CA THR A 271 -4.57 -1.71 -30.76
C THR A 271 -5.97 -1.59 -31.38
N GLU A 272 -6.48 -0.37 -31.59
CA GLU A 272 -7.79 -0.19 -32.23
C GLU A 272 -7.81 -0.78 -33.65
N ASP A 273 -6.70 -0.66 -34.39
CA ASP A 273 -6.58 -1.19 -35.77
C ASP A 273 -6.55 -2.72 -35.77
N THR A 274 -5.69 -3.33 -34.96
CA THR A 274 -5.63 -4.80 -34.87
C THR A 274 -6.92 -5.41 -34.33
N LEU A 275 -7.60 -4.72 -33.41
CA LEU A 275 -8.91 -5.13 -32.94
C LEU A 275 -9.96 -5.11 -34.06
N ARG A 276 -9.98 -4.05 -34.86
CA ARG A 276 -10.87 -3.92 -36.02
C ARG A 276 -10.65 -5.05 -37.02
N GLU A 277 -9.41 -5.36 -37.35
CA GLU A 277 -9.05 -6.46 -38.23
C GLU A 277 -9.52 -7.81 -37.68
N GLN A 278 -9.29 -8.09 -36.37
CA GLN A 278 -9.72 -9.32 -35.73
C GLN A 278 -11.25 -9.48 -35.74
N LEU A 279 -12.00 -8.42 -35.47
CA LEU A 279 -13.47 -8.45 -35.55
C LEU A 279 -13.96 -8.70 -36.97
N GLN A 280 -13.31 -8.12 -37.97
CA GLN A 280 -13.64 -8.33 -39.39
C GLN A 280 -13.34 -9.76 -39.84
N GLN A 281 -12.20 -10.31 -39.47
CA GLN A 281 -11.84 -11.69 -39.75
C GLN A 281 -12.83 -12.66 -39.09
N TYR A 282 -13.18 -12.43 -37.84
CA TYR A 282 -14.14 -13.25 -37.14
C TYR A 282 -15.54 -13.20 -37.75
N ARG A 283 -15.98 -12.02 -38.19
CA ARG A 283 -17.25 -11.82 -38.91
C ARG A 283 -17.28 -12.64 -40.21
N GLN A 284 -16.20 -12.66 -40.99
CA GLN A 284 -16.11 -13.45 -42.24
C GLN A 284 -16.12 -14.94 -41.96
N ALA A 285 -15.41 -15.39 -40.93
CA ALA A 285 -15.31 -16.82 -40.59
C ALA A 285 -16.59 -17.35 -39.94
N HIS A 286 -17.35 -16.49 -39.24
CA HIS A 286 -18.50 -16.91 -38.40
C HIS A 286 -19.77 -16.06 -38.61
N PRO A 287 -20.22 -15.84 -39.88
CA PRO A 287 -21.28 -14.88 -40.20
C PRO A 287 -22.64 -15.19 -39.55
N LYS A 288 -22.92 -16.49 -39.27
CA LYS A 288 -24.20 -16.95 -38.71
C LYS A 288 -24.24 -16.94 -37.18
N LYS A 289 -23.08 -16.78 -36.49
CA LYS A 289 -23.05 -16.74 -35.02
C LYS A 289 -23.64 -15.43 -34.50
N VAL A 290 -24.30 -15.49 -33.34
CA VAL A 290 -24.83 -14.34 -32.65
C VAL A 290 -23.70 -13.64 -31.92
N VAL A 291 -23.62 -12.30 -31.98
CA VAL A 291 -22.53 -11.50 -31.41
C VAL A 291 -22.51 -11.63 -29.89
N SER A 292 -23.65 -11.46 -29.23
CA SER A 292 -23.77 -11.38 -27.75
C SER A 292 -23.44 -12.69 -27.04
N THR A 293 -23.64 -13.85 -27.68
CA THR A 293 -23.47 -15.17 -27.07
C THR A 293 -22.13 -15.84 -27.34
N ASN A 294 -21.30 -15.22 -28.18
CA ASN A 294 -19.99 -15.77 -28.57
C ASN A 294 -18.86 -14.80 -28.14
N PRO A 295 -18.40 -14.88 -26.88
CA PRO A 295 -17.36 -14.01 -26.37
C PRO A 295 -16.04 -14.21 -27.10
N LEU A 296 -15.33 -13.12 -27.36
CA LEU A 296 -14.00 -13.09 -27.96
C LEU A 296 -12.96 -12.68 -26.89
N PHE A 297 -11.68 -12.83 -27.25
CA PHE A 297 -10.54 -12.35 -26.45
C PHE A 297 -10.48 -12.92 -25.03
N ASN A 298 -10.99 -14.12 -24.82
CA ASN A 298 -11.07 -14.78 -23.51
C ASN A 298 -11.80 -13.96 -22.43
N LEU A 299 -12.65 -13.01 -22.85
CA LEU A 299 -13.47 -12.25 -21.89
C LEU A 299 -14.55 -13.12 -21.28
N PRO A 300 -14.88 -12.93 -19.98
CA PRO A 300 -16.01 -13.61 -19.36
C PRO A 300 -17.31 -13.35 -20.12
N GLN A 301 -18.12 -14.40 -20.32
CA GLN A 301 -19.38 -14.37 -21.08
C GLN A 301 -20.30 -13.21 -20.63
N ARG A 302 -20.43 -13.03 -19.31
CA ARG A 302 -21.26 -11.96 -18.74
C ARG A 302 -20.74 -10.56 -19.09
N LEU A 303 -19.42 -10.37 -19.06
CA LEU A 303 -18.80 -9.11 -19.43
C LEU A 303 -18.96 -8.83 -20.92
N TRP A 304 -18.69 -9.82 -21.76
CA TRP A 304 -18.87 -9.71 -23.20
C TRP A 304 -20.31 -9.26 -23.55
N LYS A 305 -21.32 -9.96 -23.02
CA LYS A 305 -22.73 -9.61 -23.24
C LYS A 305 -23.03 -8.19 -22.80
N ALA A 306 -22.52 -7.74 -21.67
CA ALA A 306 -22.71 -6.35 -21.22
C ALA A 306 -22.03 -5.32 -22.13
N LEU A 307 -20.82 -5.64 -22.67
CA LEU A 307 -20.14 -4.75 -23.63
C LEU A 307 -20.88 -4.68 -24.95
N THR A 308 -21.52 -5.76 -25.42
CA THR A 308 -22.39 -5.70 -26.63
C THR A 308 -23.65 -4.86 -26.39
N ILE A 309 -24.21 -4.87 -25.21
CA ILE A 309 -25.33 -3.98 -24.82
C ILE A 309 -24.86 -2.51 -24.80
N LEU A 310 -23.69 -2.21 -24.23
CA LEU A 310 -23.09 -0.86 -24.27
C LEU A 310 -22.83 -0.40 -25.71
N ALA A 311 -22.54 -1.31 -26.62
CA ALA A 311 -22.37 -1.05 -28.05
C ALA A 311 -23.72 -0.92 -28.80
N GLU A 312 -24.85 -0.96 -28.10
CA GLU A 312 -26.21 -0.91 -28.65
C GLU A 312 -26.46 -2.02 -29.71
N ILE A 313 -25.90 -3.21 -29.47
CA ILE A 313 -26.09 -4.37 -30.35
C ILE A 313 -27.31 -5.14 -29.83
N PRO A 314 -28.36 -5.32 -30.65
CA PRO A 314 -29.50 -6.17 -30.28
C PRO A 314 -29.07 -7.61 -29.98
N GLU A 315 -29.77 -8.29 -29.04
CA GLU A 315 -29.32 -9.55 -28.45
C GLU A 315 -29.11 -10.65 -29.49
N ASP A 316 -29.97 -10.74 -30.52
CA ASP A 316 -29.97 -11.80 -31.54
C ASP A 316 -29.17 -11.44 -32.79
N THR A 317 -28.48 -10.26 -32.82
CA THR A 317 -27.72 -9.80 -34.00
C THR A 317 -26.64 -10.80 -34.35
N ARG A 318 -26.65 -11.27 -35.61
CA ARG A 318 -25.60 -12.10 -36.16
C ARG A 318 -24.42 -11.27 -36.64
N TRP A 319 -23.26 -11.89 -36.65
CA TRP A 319 -22.05 -11.19 -37.14
C TRP A 319 -22.19 -10.65 -38.56
N ALA A 320 -22.85 -11.39 -39.47
CA ALA A 320 -23.13 -10.90 -40.82
C ALA A 320 -23.95 -9.60 -40.85
N GLU A 321 -24.86 -9.44 -39.90
CA GLU A 321 -25.85 -8.37 -39.83
C GLU A 321 -25.36 -7.17 -39.01
N LEU A 322 -24.21 -7.28 -38.31
CA LEU A 322 -23.70 -6.24 -37.43
C LEU A 322 -23.36 -4.96 -38.21
N PRO A 323 -24.03 -3.81 -37.93
CA PRO A 323 -23.76 -2.56 -38.63
C PRO A 323 -22.39 -2.01 -38.27
N GLY A 324 -21.76 -1.29 -39.19
CA GLY A 324 -20.45 -0.65 -38.98
C GLY A 324 -20.44 0.32 -37.80
N LYS A 325 -21.55 1.07 -37.59
CA LYS A 325 -21.72 1.94 -36.44
C LYS A 325 -21.62 1.19 -35.10
N ASN A 326 -22.28 0.03 -35.00
CA ASN A 326 -22.26 -0.80 -33.78
C ASN A 326 -20.92 -1.51 -33.62
N THR A 327 -20.24 -1.87 -34.72
CA THR A 327 -18.84 -2.36 -34.68
C THR A 327 -17.92 -1.31 -34.05
N ASN A 328 -18.03 -0.02 -34.44
CA ASN A 328 -17.22 1.04 -33.87
C ASN A 328 -17.52 1.24 -32.37
N LYS A 329 -18.79 1.18 -31.96
CA LYS A 329 -19.19 1.24 -30.54
C LYS A 329 -18.66 0.05 -29.75
N LEU A 330 -18.64 -1.15 -30.34
CA LEU A 330 -18.07 -2.35 -29.71
C LEU A 330 -16.53 -2.18 -29.53
N ILE A 331 -15.85 -1.66 -30.52
CA ILE A 331 -14.42 -1.34 -30.42
C ILE A 331 -14.17 -0.34 -29.29
N GLU A 332 -14.98 0.71 -29.21
CA GLU A 332 -14.90 1.68 -28.13
C GLU A 332 -15.15 1.06 -26.75
N ALA A 333 -16.20 0.25 -26.62
CA ALA A 333 -16.53 -0.47 -25.37
C ALA A 333 -15.43 -1.46 -24.96
N LEU A 334 -14.72 -2.07 -25.89
CA LEU A 334 -13.62 -3.01 -25.62
C LEU A 334 -12.29 -2.30 -25.28
N HIS A 335 -11.97 -1.22 -25.99
CA HIS A 335 -10.63 -0.62 -25.98
C HIS A 335 -10.50 0.67 -25.17
N ARG A 336 -11.59 1.41 -24.94
CA ARG A 336 -11.57 2.70 -24.22
C ARG A 336 -12.90 3.07 -23.56
N ALA A 337 -13.60 2.09 -23.00
CA ALA A 337 -14.88 2.33 -22.35
C ALA A 337 -14.77 3.42 -21.27
N PRO A 338 -15.53 4.54 -21.35
CA PRO A 338 -15.47 5.61 -20.39
C PRO A 338 -16.37 5.34 -19.18
N PHE A 339 -15.84 5.55 -17.97
CA PHE A 339 -16.59 5.46 -16.72
C PHE A 339 -16.37 6.69 -15.85
N SER A 340 -17.46 7.35 -15.46
CA SER A 340 -17.43 8.52 -14.60
C SER A 340 -17.20 8.09 -13.15
N VAL A 341 -16.01 8.30 -12.66
CA VAL A 341 -15.65 8.07 -11.26
C VAL A 341 -16.12 9.27 -10.43
N LYS A 342 -16.84 9.01 -9.34
CA LYS A 342 -17.27 10.00 -8.35
C LYS A 342 -17.06 9.44 -6.96
N GLY A 343 -15.92 9.78 -6.35
CA GLY A 343 -15.51 9.30 -5.04
C GLY A 343 -14.67 8.03 -5.07
N LYS A 344 -14.31 7.61 -3.88
CA LYS A 344 -13.45 6.46 -3.61
C LYS A 344 -13.97 5.67 -2.42
N THR A 345 -13.63 4.37 -2.37
CA THR A 345 -13.77 3.54 -1.17
C THR A 345 -12.40 3.11 -0.68
N THR A 346 -12.16 3.33 0.60
CA THR A 346 -10.98 2.84 1.31
C THR A 346 -11.46 1.86 2.39
N PHE A 347 -10.82 0.70 2.48
CA PHE A 347 -11.08 -0.21 3.58
C PHE A 347 -10.31 0.29 4.80
N LYS A 348 -11.02 0.59 5.89
CA LYS A 348 -10.43 1.24 7.09
C LYS A 348 -9.19 0.51 7.63
N GLU A 349 -9.15 -0.81 7.51
CA GLU A 349 -8.11 -1.65 8.07
C GLU A 349 -6.91 -1.83 7.12
N GLU A 350 -7.12 -1.67 5.80
CA GLU A 350 -6.08 -1.76 4.76
C GLU A 350 -5.65 -0.39 4.23
N PHE A 351 -6.10 0.69 4.88
CA PHE A 351 -5.81 2.06 4.46
C PHE A 351 -4.29 2.33 4.45
N VAL A 352 -3.80 2.87 3.34
CA VAL A 352 -2.44 3.38 3.16
C VAL A 352 -2.50 4.88 2.93
N THR A 353 -1.63 5.61 3.62
CA THR A 353 -1.51 7.06 3.53
C THR A 353 -0.37 7.44 2.60
N CYS A 354 -0.66 8.29 1.62
CA CYS A 354 0.32 9.09 0.91
C CYS A 354 0.50 10.39 1.70
N GLY A 355 1.69 10.70 2.14
CA GLY A 355 1.98 11.84 3.02
C GLY A 355 2.57 11.41 4.36
N GLY A 356 2.98 12.37 5.17
CA GLY A 356 3.68 12.15 6.43
C GLY A 356 4.89 13.06 6.57
N ILE A 357 5.86 12.69 7.38
CA ILE A 357 7.07 13.48 7.63
C ILE A 357 7.89 13.60 6.34
N ASP A 358 8.28 14.84 6.02
CA ASP A 358 9.13 15.14 4.88
C ASP A 358 10.50 14.46 5.01
N LEU A 359 10.84 13.64 4.01
CA LEU A 359 12.04 12.81 4.02
C LEU A 359 13.36 13.60 4.00
N SER A 360 13.35 14.86 3.57
CA SER A 360 14.52 15.74 3.63
C SER A 360 14.98 16.03 5.05
N GLN A 361 14.05 15.93 6.01
CA GLN A 361 14.27 16.17 7.43
C GLN A 361 14.67 14.91 8.20
N VAL A 362 14.86 13.79 7.52
CA VAL A 362 15.23 12.49 8.10
C VAL A 362 16.57 12.02 7.50
N ASN A 363 17.46 11.53 8.33
CA ASN A 363 18.62 10.82 7.87
C ASN A 363 18.24 9.37 7.49
N MET A 364 18.10 9.09 6.22
CA MET A 364 17.62 7.80 5.73
C MET A 364 18.57 6.62 5.97
N LYS A 365 19.77 6.83 6.48
CA LYS A 365 20.68 5.76 6.91
C LYS A 365 20.44 5.33 8.35
N THR A 366 20.03 6.28 9.22
CA THR A 366 19.81 6.06 10.65
C THR A 366 18.35 6.19 11.05
N MET A 367 17.51 6.71 10.17
CA MET A 367 16.11 7.08 10.45
C MET A 367 15.97 8.19 11.50
N GLU A 368 17.07 8.86 11.88
CA GLU A 368 17.08 9.95 12.85
C GLU A 368 16.60 11.26 12.24
N SER A 369 15.85 12.02 13.03
CA SER A 369 15.49 13.40 12.70
C SER A 369 16.75 14.26 12.53
N ARG A 370 16.78 15.09 11.48
CA ARG A 370 17.82 16.12 11.30
C ARG A 370 17.58 17.37 12.15
N LEU A 371 16.36 17.50 12.70
CA LEU A 371 15.94 18.67 13.49
C LEU A 371 16.01 18.41 14.99
N GLN A 372 15.72 17.17 15.41
CA GLN A 372 15.64 16.76 16.81
C GLN A 372 16.52 15.53 17.02
N PRO A 373 17.79 15.70 17.41
CA PRO A 373 18.71 14.60 17.68
C PRO A 373 18.13 13.65 18.75
N GLY A 374 18.18 12.35 18.52
CA GLY A 374 17.59 11.32 19.41
C GLY A 374 16.13 10.98 19.13
N LEU A 375 15.49 11.68 18.18
CA LEU A 375 14.17 11.35 17.66
C LEU A 375 14.31 10.58 16.33
N TYR A 376 13.65 9.46 16.21
CA TYR A 376 13.70 8.56 15.05
C TYR A 376 12.32 8.31 14.49
N PHE A 377 12.24 7.95 13.20
CA PHE A 377 10.99 7.69 12.52
C PHE A 377 11.05 6.38 11.75
N ALA A 378 9.95 5.61 11.74
CA ALA A 378 9.88 4.39 10.94
C ALA A 378 8.45 4.08 10.45
N GLY A 379 8.38 3.48 9.28
CA GLY A 379 7.12 3.07 8.65
C GLY A 379 6.35 4.23 8.05
N GLU A 380 5.06 4.08 7.99
CA GLU A 380 4.11 4.92 7.24
C GLU A 380 3.87 6.33 7.86
N VAL A 381 4.51 6.66 8.99
CA VAL A 381 4.55 8.04 9.51
C VAL A 381 5.43 8.94 8.63
N LEU A 382 6.34 8.36 7.89
CA LEU A 382 7.16 9.00 6.85
C LEU A 382 6.34 9.19 5.56
N ASP A 383 6.68 10.18 4.72
CA ASP A 383 6.10 10.31 3.37
C ASP A 383 6.64 9.21 2.44
N ILE A 384 6.27 7.98 2.77
CA ILE A 384 6.62 6.75 2.07
C ILE A 384 5.38 5.90 1.91
N ASP A 385 5.02 5.58 0.68
CA ASP A 385 4.05 4.55 0.39
C ASP A 385 4.40 3.78 -0.88
N GLY A 386 4.16 2.49 -0.82
CA GLY A 386 4.33 1.54 -1.90
C GLY A 386 2.99 1.12 -2.52
N ILE A 387 3.05 0.57 -3.72
CA ILE A 387 1.90 -0.10 -4.31
C ILE A 387 1.56 -1.38 -3.51
N THR A 388 0.40 -2.01 -3.83
CA THR A 388 0.06 -3.32 -3.26
C THR A 388 1.06 -4.39 -3.69
N GLY A 389 1.41 -5.33 -2.78
CA GLY A 389 2.33 -6.42 -3.10
C GLY A 389 3.40 -6.71 -2.04
N GLY A 390 3.21 -6.30 -0.77
CA GLY A 390 4.18 -6.48 0.33
C GLY A 390 5.15 -5.31 0.52
N PHE A 391 5.10 -4.32 -0.37
CA PHE A 391 6.04 -3.20 -0.38
C PHE A 391 5.91 -2.32 0.87
N ASN A 392 4.70 -1.99 1.33
CA ASN A 392 4.49 -1.16 2.52
C ASN A 392 5.04 -1.84 3.78
N PHE A 393 4.90 -3.16 3.90
CA PHE A 393 5.51 -3.89 5.00
C PHE A 393 7.03 -3.94 4.88
N GLN A 394 7.58 -4.13 3.69
CA GLN A 394 9.03 -4.07 3.52
C GLN A 394 9.59 -2.72 3.96
N ALA A 395 8.96 -1.60 3.58
CA ALA A 395 9.37 -0.28 4.06
C ALA A 395 9.30 -0.17 5.60
N ALA A 396 8.27 -0.76 6.22
CA ALA A 396 8.12 -0.78 7.66
C ALA A 396 9.22 -1.60 8.36
N TRP A 397 9.53 -2.80 7.84
CA TRP A 397 10.62 -3.64 8.36
C TRP A 397 11.97 -2.94 8.22
N THR A 398 12.28 -2.44 7.03
CA THR A 398 13.54 -1.77 6.71
C THR A 398 13.78 -0.56 7.59
N THR A 399 12.82 0.37 7.63
CA THR A 399 12.98 1.61 8.39
C THR A 399 12.96 1.36 9.89
N GLY A 400 12.17 0.39 10.37
CA GLY A 400 12.20 -0.06 11.76
C GLY A 400 13.55 -0.65 12.15
N TYR A 401 14.09 -1.55 11.32
CA TYR A 401 15.40 -2.15 11.55
C TYR A 401 16.52 -1.10 11.63
N LEU A 402 16.60 -0.21 10.64
CA LEU A 402 17.62 0.83 10.58
C LEU A 402 17.54 1.78 11.79
N ALA A 403 16.32 2.19 12.18
CA ALA A 403 16.12 3.02 13.36
C ALA A 403 16.59 2.29 14.64
N GLY A 404 16.19 1.03 14.81
CA GLY A 404 16.58 0.23 15.97
C GLY A 404 18.08 0.06 16.10
N GLN A 405 18.77 -0.28 14.99
CA GLN A 405 20.23 -0.39 14.95
C GLN A 405 20.93 0.93 15.28
N ALA A 406 20.45 2.04 14.71
CA ALA A 406 21.03 3.36 14.94
C ALA A 406 20.84 3.84 16.39
N ILE A 407 19.67 3.61 16.98
CA ILE A 407 19.40 3.90 18.39
C ILE A 407 20.37 3.11 19.28
N ALA A 408 20.53 1.82 19.03
CA ALA A 408 21.43 0.97 19.81
C ALA A 408 22.89 1.41 19.71
N ALA A 409 23.38 1.76 18.54
CA ALA A 409 24.75 2.21 18.30
C ALA A 409 25.08 3.57 18.95
N SER A 410 24.08 4.42 19.18
CA SER A 410 24.25 5.74 19.79
C SER A 410 24.44 5.72 21.32
N VAL A 411 24.56 4.54 21.90
CA VAL A 411 24.61 4.26 23.37
C VAL A 411 26.05 4.07 23.87
N SER A 412 27.04 4.10 22.99
CA SER A 412 28.48 3.96 23.32
C SER A 412 29.09 5.18 23.99
#